data_a4c94fb0c8014d7173083dc5f4ada8da
#
_entry.id   a4c94fb0c8014d7173083dc5f4ada8da
#
_cell.length_a   1.000
_cell.length_b   1.000
_cell.length_c   1.000
_cell.angle_alpha   90.00
_cell.angle_beta   90.00
_cell.angle_gamma   90.00
#
_symmetry.space_group_name_H-M   'P 1'
#
loop_
_entity.id
_entity.type
_entity.pdbx_description
1 polymer ?
#
loop_
_entity_poly.entity_id
_entity_poly.type
_entity_poly.pdbx_seq_one_letter_code
_entity_poly.pdbx_strand_id
1 'polypeptide(L)'
;MACAMRRQDWDYPEAARVIAAMIAAMKYPLLRLPLALLFVAPVFVGQVAVWNLARSVGKVPVALASVFIACVLGWAAYALYTRLVEKRAAFELGRAGALQELGAGLAIGAALFGASVGVLALFGAYRITGVREDLATMVIPLCVSVAAAGIEEIVFRGVIFRLLEESLGTWIALAISALLFGFGHLMSPNVTLLALLAIVFEAGIMLAAAYLLTRRLWLAIGIHAAWNFTQSGVFSVPTSGIAMHGLFVAELSGPPWLTGGAFGVEASVVAVVLCTALGLTLLALAARRGRFIAPLWRRPAAPAVAPATARSPARPGPATAPSGP
;
A
#
# COMPACT_ATOMS: atom_id res chain seq x y z
N MET A 1 -12.73 -34.88 -55.40
CA MET A 1 -13.59 -34.47 -54.25
C MET A 1 -12.81 -33.47 -53.43
N ALA A 2 -12.99 -32.17 -53.69
CA ALA A 2 -12.35 -31.11 -52.93
C ALA A 2 -13.34 -30.64 -51.85
N CYS A 3 -12.95 -30.89 -50.59
CA CYS A 3 -13.77 -30.46 -49.44
C CYS A 3 -13.56 -28.94 -49.25
N ALA A 4 -14.53 -28.15 -49.61
CA ALA A 4 -14.57 -26.72 -49.35
C ALA A 4 -14.84 -26.51 -47.87
N MET A 5 -13.79 -26.26 -47.06
CA MET A 5 -13.94 -25.69 -45.71
C MET A 5 -14.46 -24.26 -45.86
N ARG A 6 -15.75 -24.04 -45.62
CA ARG A 6 -16.31 -22.70 -45.42
C ARG A 6 -15.63 -22.08 -44.21
N ARG A 7 -14.92 -20.98 -44.40
CA ARG A 7 -14.58 -20.08 -43.31
C ARG A 7 -15.88 -19.61 -42.66
N GLN A 8 -16.16 -20.02 -41.45
CA GLN A 8 -17.22 -19.38 -40.63
C GLN A 8 -16.72 -17.99 -40.30
N ASP A 9 -17.25 -16.99 -40.97
CA ASP A 9 -17.10 -15.59 -40.60
C ASP A 9 -17.84 -15.38 -39.26
N TRP A 10 -17.09 -15.45 -38.18
CA TRP A 10 -17.59 -15.10 -36.86
C TRP A 10 -17.73 -13.58 -36.80
N ASP A 11 -18.95 -13.10 -37.14
CA ASP A 11 -19.32 -11.72 -36.96
C ASP A 11 -19.53 -11.49 -35.46
N TYR A 12 -18.62 -10.77 -34.79
CA TYR A 12 -18.67 -10.43 -33.37
C TYR A 12 -19.02 -8.95 -33.11
N PRO A 13 -20.12 -8.39 -33.69
CA PRO A 13 -20.46 -7.00 -33.45
C PRO A 13 -20.86 -6.76 -31.99
N GLU A 14 -21.39 -7.78 -31.32
CA GLU A 14 -21.81 -7.71 -29.92
C GLU A 14 -20.60 -7.77 -28.97
N ALA A 15 -19.68 -8.67 -29.18
CA ALA A 15 -18.43 -8.75 -28.42
C ALA A 15 -17.61 -7.48 -28.57
N ALA A 16 -17.51 -6.91 -29.76
CA ALA A 16 -16.81 -5.64 -29.99
C ALA A 16 -17.47 -4.47 -29.26
N ARG A 17 -18.81 -4.40 -29.20
CA ARG A 17 -19.56 -3.39 -28.44
C ARG A 17 -19.34 -3.55 -26.94
N VAL A 18 -19.38 -4.76 -26.41
CA VAL A 18 -19.11 -5.06 -25.01
C VAL A 18 -17.69 -4.65 -24.64
N ILE A 19 -16.70 -5.01 -25.45
CA ILE A 19 -15.28 -4.62 -25.22
C ILE A 19 -15.13 -3.10 -25.26
N ALA A 20 -15.74 -2.42 -26.23
CA ALA A 20 -15.70 -0.97 -26.32
C ALA A 20 -16.37 -0.30 -25.10
N ALA A 21 -17.49 -0.83 -24.63
CA ALA A 21 -18.16 -0.36 -23.41
C ALA A 21 -17.30 -0.59 -22.16
N MET A 22 -16.65 -1.75 -22.03
CA MET A 22 -15.72 -2.04 -20.96
C MET A 22 -14.50 -1.08 -20.98
N ILE A 23 -13.93 -0.83 -22.15
CA ILE A 23 -12.83 0.14 -22.30
C ILE A 23 -13.29 1.55 -21.92
N ALA A 24 -14.49 1.96 -22.36
CA ALA A 24 -15.07 3.25 -21.99
C ALA A 24 -15.35 3.35 -20.47
N ALA A 25 -15.74 2.25 -19.83
CA ALA A 25 -15.96 2.18 -18.40
C ALA A 25 -14.65 2.31 -17.60
N MET A 26 -13.52 1.89 -18.16
CA MET A 26 -12.19 2.01 -17.51
C MET A 26 -11.75 3.44 -17.22
N LYS A 27 -12.41 4.48 -17.77
CA LYS A 27 -12.22 5.87 -17.36
C LYS A 27 -12.65 6.14 -15.91
N TYR A 28 -13.53 5.31 -15.34
CA TYR A 28 -13.99 5.45 -13.96
C TYR A 28 -13.06 4.65 -13.02
N PRO A 29 -12.37 5.30 -12.05
CA PRO A 29 -11.37 4.63 -11.21
C PRO A 29 -11.90 3.46 -10.41
N LEU A 30 -13.13 3.54 -9.88
CA LEU A 30 -13.74 2.44 -9.12
C LEU A 30 -13.92 1.16 -9.95
N LEU A 31 -14.13 1.25 -11.26
CA LEU A 31 -14.26 0.08 -12.13
C LEU A 31 -12.90 -0.58 -12.42
N ARG A 32 -11.79 0.12 -12.15
CA ARG A 32 -10.43 -0.45 -12.22
C ARG A 32 -10.08 -1.24 -10.97
N LEU A 33 -10.76 -1.02 -9.83
CA LEU A 33 -10.43 -1.65 -8.55
C LEU A 33 -10.47 -3.19 -8.61
N PRO A 34 -11.51 -3.85 -9.13
CA PRO A 34 -11.52 -5.31 -9.26
C PRO A 34 -10.36 -5.85 -10.11
N LEU A 35 -10.04 -5.15 -11.21
CA LEU A 35 -8.92 -5.53 -12.07
C LEU A 35 -7.58 -5.36 -11.35
N ALA A 36 -7.37 -4.24 -10.64
CA ALA A 36 -6.16 -4.02 -9.88
C ALA A 36 -5.95 -5.11 -8.83
N LEU A 37 -7.01 -5.46 -8.11
CA LEU A 37 -6.98 -6.55 -7.13
C LEU A 37 -6.68 -7.90 -7.79
N LEU A 38 -7.21 -8.17 -8.99
CA LEU A 38 -6.91 -9.40 -9.74
C LEU A 38 -5.42 -9.53 -10.09
N PHE A 39 -4.72 -8.41 -10.39
CA PHE A 39 -3.29 -8.44 -10.65
C PHE A 39 -2.46 -8.76 -9.40
N VAL A 40 -2.86 -8.29 -8.22
CA VAL A 40 -2.11 -8.49 -6.98
C VAL A 40 -2.57 -9.71 -6.17
N ALA A 41 -3.77 -10.23 -6.39
CA ALA A 41 -4.29 -11.42 -5.70
C ALA A 41 -3.39 -12.66 -5.82
N PRO A 42 -2.78 -12.99 -6.98
CA PRO A 42 -1.87 -14.13 -7.10
C PRO A 42 -0.66 -14.03 -6.17
N VAL A 43 -0.22 -12.80 -5.84
CA VAL A 43 0.88 -12.57 -4.90
C VAL A 43 0.48 -12.95 -3.48
N PHE A 44 -0.73 -12.60 -3.05
CA PHE A 44 -1.28 -13.04 -1.76
C PHE A 44 -1.42 -14.56 -1.67
N VAL A 45 -1.96 -15.18 -2.72
CA VAL A 45 -2.06 -16.65 -2.81
C VAL A 45 -0.67 -17.28 -2.74
N GLY A 46 0.32 -16.69 -3.43
CA GLY A 46 1.70 -17.13 -3.39
C GLY A 46 2.32 -17.02 -1.99
N GLN A 47 2.02 -15.95 -1.24
CA GLN A 47 2.45 -15.79 0.15
C GLN A 47 1.90 -16.91 1.05
N VAL A 48 0.60 -17.17 0.97
CA VAL A 48 -0.02 -18.25 1.73
C VAL A 48 0.56 -19.61 1.33
N ALA A 49 0.71 -19.86 0.03
CA ALA A 49 1.23 -21.13 -0.49
C ALA A 49 2.67 -21.38 -0.02
N VAL A 50 3.54 -20.36 -0.07
CA VAL A 50 4.95 -20.52 0.33
C VAL A 50 5.09 -20.81 1.82
N TRP A 51 4.24 -20.22 2.68
CA TRP A 51 4.26 -20.53 4.11
C TRP A 51 3.82 -21.96 4.45
N ASN A 52 2.98 -22.60 3.61
CA ASN A 52 2.65 -24.00 3.76
C ASN A 52 3.85 -24.93 3.55
N LEU A 53 4.89 -24.47 2.84
CA LEU A 53 6.15 -25.21 2.64
C LEU A 53 7.09 -25.14 3.84
N ALA A 54 6.84 -24.28 4.83
CA ALA A 54 7.75 -24.06 5.95
C ALA A 54 8.03 -25.34 6.77
N ARG A 55 7.10 -26.29 6.77
CA ARG A 55 7.27 -27.60 7.45
C ARG A 55 8.28 -28.51 6.76
N SER A 56 8.42 -28.39 5.43
CA SER A 56 9.29 -29.27 4.62
C SER A 56 10.67 -28.65 4.35
N VAL A 57 10.74 -27.32 4.15
CA VAL A 57 11.99 -26.65 3.74
C VAL A 57 12.58 -25.72 4.81
N GLY A 58 11.89 -25.57 5.95
CA GLY A 58 12.29 -24.70 7.04
C GLY A 58 11.76 -23.26 6.92
N LYS A 59 11.72 -22.56 8.07
CA LYS A 59 11.10 -21.22 8.15
C LYS A 59 11.93 -20.12 7.50
N VAL A 60 13.26 -20.18 7.56
CA VAL A 60 14.14 -19.12 7.03
C VAL A 60 14.08 -19.03 5.50
N PRO A 61 14.26 -20.14 4.72
CA PRO A 61 14.09 -20.10 3.28
C PRO A 61 12.71 -19.58 2.85
N VAL A 62 11.65 -19.99 3.57
CA VAL A 62 10.28 -19.53 3.31
C VAL A 62 10.13 -18.03 3.58
N ALA A 63 10.70 -17.52 4.67
CA ALA A 63 10.67 -16.09 4.98
C ALA A 63 11.39 -15.25 3.90
N LEU A 64 12.54 -15.71 3.42
CA LEU A 64 13.25 -15.06 2.30
C LEU A 64 12.45 -15.11 1.00
N ALA A 65 11.85 -16.25 0.68
CA ALA A 65 10.95 -16.39 -0.48
C ALA A 65 9.75 -15.43 -0.37
N SER A 66 9.19 -15.25 0.83
CA SER A 66 8.10 -14.30 1.09
C SER A 66 8.49 -12.86 0.75
N VAL A 67 9.70 -12.42 1.10
CA VAL A 67 10.22 -11.09 0.74
C VAL A 67 10.28 -10.95 -0.79
N PHE A 68 10.83 -11.95 -1.48
CA PHE A 68 10.89 -11.94 -2.95
C PHE A 68 9.49 -11.86 -3.57
N ILE A 69 8.56 -12.71 -3.12
CA ILE A 69 7.17 -12.72 -3.64
C ILE A 69 6.50 -11.37 -3.39
N ALA A 70 6.57 -10.83 -2.18
CA ALA A 70 5.92 -9.56 -1.84
C ALA A 70 6.55 -8.37 -2.58
N CYS A 71 7.87 -8.20 -2.48
CA CYS A 71 8.54 -7.01 -2.97
C CYS A 71 8.83 -7.06 -4.47
N VAL A 72 9.22 -8.21 -5.02
CA VAL A 72 9.55 -8.29 -6.45
C VAL A 72 8.31 -8.57 -7.28
N LEU A 73 7.59 -9.66 -6.97
CA LEU A 73 6.42 -10.03 -7.76
C LEU A 73 5.25 -9.08 -7.51
N GLY A 74 5.02 -8.63 -6.27
CA GLY A 74 3.98 -7.66 -5.94
C GLY A 74 4.19 -6.33 -6.64
N TRP A 75 5.42 -5.81 -6.63
CA TRP A 75 5.75 -4.56 -7.31
C TRP A 75 5.68 -4.70 -8.83
N ALA A 76 6.13 -5.83 -9.37
CA ALA A 76 5.99 -6.13 -10.80
C ALA A 76 4.52 -6.23 -11.23
N ALA A 77 3.69 -6.90 -10.44
CA ALA A 77 2.25 -7.01 -10.69
C ALA A 77 1.56 -5.65 -10.68
N TYR A 78 1.87 -4.79 -9.69
CA TYR A 78 1.37 -3.42 -9.65
C TYR A 78 1.85 -2.56 -10.83
N ALA A 79 3.14 -2.64 -11.17
CA ALA A 79 3.69 -1.91 -12.31
C ALA A 79 3.06 -2.38 -13.64
N LEU A 80 2.82 -3.68 -13.78
CA LEU A 80 2.15 -4.26 -14.94
C LEU A 80 0.69 -3.78 -15.04
N TYR A 81 -0.04 -3.80 -13.92
CA TYR A 81 -1.40 -3.26 -13.85
C TYR A 81 -1.44 -1.79 -14.29
N THR A 82 -0.61 -0.93 -13.71
CA THR A 82 -0.60 0.51 -14.06
C THR A 82 -0.26 0.72 -15.53
N ARG A 83 0.67 -0.08 -16.07
CA ARG A 83 1.08 0.01 -17.48
C ARG A 83 0.01 -0.49 -18.44
N LEU A 84 -0.63 -1.62 -18.17
CA LEU A 84 -1.57 -2.27 -19.08
C LEU A 84 -2.98 -1.66 -18.98
N VAL A 85 -3.45 -1.41 -17.76
CA VAL A 85 -4.83 -0.94 -17.52
C VAL A 85 -4.91 0.58 -17.47
N GLU A 86 -4.03 1.21 -16.71
CA GLU A 86 -4.05 2.67 -16.52
C GLU A 86 -3.23 3.44 -17.56
N LYS A 87 -2.43 2.72 -18.38
CA LYS A 87 -1.58 3.30 -19.44
C LYS A 87 -0.59 4.35 -18.92
N ARG A 88 -0.08 4.18 -17.70
CA ARG A 88 0.88 5.07 -17.03
C ARG A 88 2.01 4.30 -16.34
N ALA A 89 3.06 5.00 -15.99
CA ALA A 89 4.10 4.47 -15.10
C ALA A 89 3.60 4.38 -13.65
N ALA A 90 4.14 3.42 -12.88
CA ALA A 90 3.92 3.29 -11.42
C ALA A 90 4.79 4.30 -10.67
N PHE A 91 4.45 5.60 -10.74
CA PHE A 91 5.25 6.65 -10.10
C PHE A 91 5.26 6.55 -8.57
N GLU A 92 4.29 5.86 -7.98
CA GLU A 92 4.24 5.54 -6.55
C GLU A 92 5.46 4.74 -6.09
N LEU A 93 6.07 3.97 -7.00
CA LEU A 93 7.32 3.22 -6.83
C LEU A 93 8.54 3.92 -7.43
N GLY A 94 8.42 5.19 -7.82
CA GLY A 94 9.49 5.96 -8.43
C GLY A 94 10.77 5.98 -7.58
N ARG A 95 11.96 5.92 -8.22
CA ARG A 95 13.25 5.78 -7.54
C ARG A 95 13.80 7.10 -6.97
N ALA A 96 13.49 8.24 -7.60
CA ALA A 96 14.00 9.53 -7.16
C ALA A 96 13.51 9.85 -5.73
N GLY A 97 14.41 10.03 -4.75
CA GLY A 97 14.08 10.27 -3.35
C GLY A 97 13.56 9.04 -2.58
N ALA A 98 13.53 7.84 -3.19
CA ALA A 98 13.03 6.62 -2.56
C ALA A 98 13.79 6.26 -1.26
N LEU A 99 15.13 6.35 -1.30
CA LEU A 99 15.96 6.02 -0.14
C LEU A 99 15.76 6.99 1.01
N GLN A 100 15.58 8.30 0.72
CA GLN A 100 15.32 9.29 1.76
C GLN A 100 13.95 9.06 2.42
N GLU A 101 12.90 8.79 1.63
CA GLU A 101 11.57 8.50 2.16
C GLU A 101 11.53 7.19 2.91
N LEU A 102 12.16 6.13 2.38
CA LEU A 102 12.25 4.84 3.05
C LEU A 102 13.04 4.96 4.37
N GLY A 103 14.21 5.61 4.35
CA GLY A 103 15.03 5.84 5.53
C GLY A 103 14.32 6.66 6.61
N ALA A 104 13.63 7.74 6.20
CA ALA A 104 12.78 8.50 7.12
C ALA A 104 11.65 7.64 7.70
N GLY A 105 10.99 6.83 6.86
CA GLY A 105 9.96 5.90 7.30
C GLY A 105 10.49 4.88 8.31
N LEU A 106 11.64 4.27 8.02
CA LEU A 106 12.28 3.31 8.93
C LEU A 106 12.59 3.95 10.29
N ALA A 107 13.16 5.15 10.30
CA ALA A 107 13.47 5.87 11.52
C ALA A 107 12.20 6.23 12.32
N ILE A 108 11.16 6.71 11.64
CA ILE A 108 9.87 7.07 12.27
C ILE A 108 9.21 5.81 12.86
N GLY A 109 9.10 4.72 12.09
CA GLY A 109 8.44 3.49 12.55
C GLY A 109 9.13 2.89 13.77
N ALA A 110 10.47 2.80 13.73
CA ALA A 110 11.26 2.29 14.86
C ALA A 110 11.14 3.19 16.10
N ALA A 111 11.25 4.51 15.93
CA ALA A 111 11.12 5.46 17.02
C ALA A 111 9.72 5.45 17.64
N LEU A 112 8.70 5.35 16.82
CA LEU A 112 7.29 5.34 17.26
C LEU A 112 6.97 4.08 18.07
N PHE A 113 7.40 2.90 17.60
CA PHE A 113 7.23 1.66 18.37
C PHE A 113 8.08 1.67 19.63
N GLY A 114 9.34 2.12 19.54
CA GLY A 114 10.21 2.28 20.71
C GLY A 114 9.62 3.22 21.77
N ALA A 115 9.00 4.33 21.34
CA ALA A 115 8.27 5.23 22.24
C ALA A 115 7.08 4.54 22.90
N SER A 116 6.32 3.74 22.14
CA SER A 116 5.18 2.97 22.69
C SER A 116 5.64 2.02 23.80
N VAL A 117 6.69 1.24 23.53
CA VAL A 117 7.29 0.35 24.55
C VAL A 117 7.88 1.14 25.72
N GLY A 118 8.52 2.29 25.46
CA GLY A 118 9.03 3.17 26.49
C GLY A 118 7.93 3.65 27.46
N VAL A 119 6.78 4.06 26.93
CA VAL A 119 5.61 4.43 27.74
C VAL A 119 5.12 3.21 28.55
N LEU A 120 4.99 2.03 27.92
CA LEU A 120 4.58 0.82 28.65
C LEU A 120 5.57 0.46 29.77
N ALA A 121 6.87 0.63 29.55
CA ALA A 121 7.89 0.38 30.55
C ALA A 121 7.79 1.36 31.73
N LEU A 122 7.48 2.64 31.47
CA LEU A 122 7.23 3.63 32.54
C LEU A 122 6.02 3.27 33.42
N PHE A 123 5.02 2.60 32.85
CA PHE A 123 3.88 2.06 33.60
C PHE A 123 4.14 0.67 34.21
N GLY A 124 5.35 0.12 34.06
CA GLY A 124 5.70 -1.23 34.54
C GLY A 124 5.02 -2.34 33.74
N ALA A 125 4.40 -2.02 32.61
CA ALA A 125 3.69 -3.00 31.78
C ALA A 125 4.62 -3.76 30.81
N TYR A 126 5.83 -3.26 30.53
CA TYR A 126 6.85 -3.94 29.74
C TYR A 126 8.16 -3.96 30.49
N ARG A 127 8.78 -5.17 30.58
CA ARG A 127 10.06 -5.37 31.27
C ARG A 127 10.98 -6.28 30.46
N ILE A 128 12.19 -5.83 30.18
CA ILE A 128 13.26 -6.66 29.60
C ILE A 128 13.84 -7.54 30.72
N THR A 129 13.86 -8.85 30.50
CA THR A 129 14.39 -9.85 31.41
C THR A 129 15.69 -10.48 30.91
N GLY A 130 16.04 -10.25 29.63
CA GLY A 130 17.29 -10.75 29.05
C GLY A 130 17.46 -10.27 27.60
N VAL A 131 18.60 -10.65 27.04
CA VAL A 131 18.93 -10.41 25.63
C VAL A 131 19.33 -11.74 25.00
N ARG A 132 18.84 -12.04 23.81
CA ARG A 132 19.24 -13.23 23.07
C ARG A 132 20.56 -13.00 22.37
N GLU A 133 21.47 -13.95 22.50
CA GLU A 133 22.81 -13.91 21.87
C GLU A 133 22.71 -14.29 20.37
N ASP A 134 21.79 -15.19 20.02
CA ASP A 134 21.57 -15.60 18.63
C ASP A 134 20.73 -14.58 17.87
N LEU A 135 21.41 -13.68 17.16
CA LEU A 135 20.78 -12.67 16.31
C LEU A 135 20.06 -13.26 15.10
N ALA A 136 20.29 -14.54 14.75
CA ALA A 136 19.55 -15.19 13.66
C ALA A 136 18.05 -15.30 13.97
N THR A 137 17.66 -15.23 15.24
CA THR A 137 16.25 -15.16 15.65
C THR A 137 15.51 -13.97 15.05
N MET A 138 16.20 -12.88 14.69
CA MET A 138 15.62 -11.68 14.11
C MET A 138 15.35 -11.79 12.60
N VAL A 139 15.91 -12.80 11.91
CA VAL A 139 15.80 -12.94 10.44
C VAL A 139 14.34 -13.16 10.00
N ILE A 140 13.62 -14.04 10.67
CA ILE A 140 12.21 -14.32 10.32
C ILE A 140 11.34 -13.09 10.58
N PRO A 141 11.36 -12.45 11.76
CA PRO A 141 10.63 -11.19 12.00
C PRO A 141 10.95 -10.11 10.97
N LEU A 142 12.22 -9.93 10.60
CA LEU A 142 12.62 -8.97 9.58
C LEU A 142 11.98 -9.27 8.22
N CYS A 143 12.12 -10.51 7.76
CA CYS A 143 11.55 -10.93 6.47
C CYS A 143 10.03 -10.79 6.45
N VAL A 144 9.34 -11.20 7.51
CA VAL A 144 7.88 -11.09 7.62
C VAL A 144 7.45 -9.62 7.58
N SER A 145 8.13 -8.75 8.34
CA SER A 145 7.82 -7.32 8.38
C SER A 145 8.02 -6.63 7.03
N VAL A 146 9.12 -6.95 6.33
CA VAL A 146 9.40 -6.39 4.99
C VAL A 146 8.40 -6.92 3.97
N ALA A 147 8.07 -8.21 4.02
CA ALA A 147 7.10 -8.81 3.10
C ALA A 147 5.70 -8.25 3.30
N ALA A 148 5.24 -8.12 4.55
CA ALA A 148 3.94 -7.53 4.87
C ALA A 148 3.87 -6.08 4.41
N ALA A 149 4.81 -5.23 4.82
CA ALA A 149 4.85 -3.83 4.39
C ALA A 149 4.94 -3.69 2.87
N GLY A 150 5.72 -4.52 2.19
CA GLY A 150 5.91 -4.48 0.74
C GLY A 150 4.63 -4.71 -0.04
N ILE A 151 3.81 -5.69 0.35
CA ILE A 151 2.59 -6.04 -0.39
C ILE A 151 1.36 -5.28 0.12
N GLU A 152 1.22 -5.09 1.43
CA GLU A 152 0.05 -4.43 1.99
C GLU A 152 -0.02 -2.96 1.58
N GLU A 153 1.12 -2.24 1.55
CA GLU A 153 1.12 -0.85 1.09
C GLU A 153 0.76 -0.73 -0.40
N ILE A 154 1.17 -1.68 -1.24
CA ILE A 154 0.73 -1.72 -2.63
C ILE A 154 -0.79 -1.88 -2.70
N VAL A 155 -1.35 -2.84 -1.98
CA VAL A 155 -2.79 -3.13 -2.02
C VAL A 155 -3.60 -1.99 -1.44
N PHE A 156 -3.28 -1.56 -0.22
CA PHE A 156 -4.13 -0.61 0.50
C PHE A 156 -3.88 0.83 0.06
N ARG A 157 -2.64 1.24 -0.23
CA ARG A 157 -2.33 2.63 -0.60
C ARG A 157 -2.18 2.80 -2.10
N GLY A 158 -1.44 1.91 -2.76
CA GLY A 158 -1.24 1.94 -4.21
C GLY A 158 -2.50 1.65 -5.02
N VAL A 159 -3.37 0.75 -4.55
CA VAL A 159 -4.59 0.34 -5.24
C VAL A 159 -5.83 0.92 -4.58
N ILE A 160 -6.19 0.45 -3.38
CA ILE A 160 -7.50 0.74 -2.77
C ILE A 160 -7.65 2.23 -2.48
N PHE A 161 -6.79 2.81 -1.64
CA PHE A 161 -6.87 4.23 -1.27
C PHE A 161 -6.83 5.13 -2.51
N ARG A 162 -5.87 4.91 -3.40
CA ARG A 162 -5.69 5.74 -4.59
C ARG A 162 -6.91 5.73 -5.51
N LEU A 163 -7.44 4.56 -5.85
CA LEU A 163 -8.60 4.47 -6.76
C LEU A 163 -9.89 4.98 -6.11
N LEU A 164 -10.05 4.75 -4.79
CA LEU A 164 -11.15 5.36 -4.03
C LEU A 164 -11.01 6.89 -4.02
N GLU A 165 -9.80 7.40 -3.77
CA GLU A 165 -9.55 8.84 -3.72
C GLU A 165 -9.79 9.53 -5.07
N GLU A 166 -9.36 8.91 -6.17
CA GLU A 166 -9.62 9.41 -7.51
C GLU A 166 -11.13 9.60 -7.77
N SER A 167 -11.99 8.79 -7.16
CA SER A 167 -13.45 8.84 -7.36
C SER A 167 -14.17 9.60 -6.26
N LEU A 168 -13.92 9.25 -5.00
CA LEU A 168 -14.71 9.66 -3.83
C LEU A 168 -14.07 10.82 -3.06
N GLY A 169 -12.87 11.25 -3.46
CA GLY A 169 -12.09 12.26 -2.75
C GLY A 169 -11.37 11.70 -1.53
N THR A 170 -10.44 12.51 -1.00
CA THR A 170 -9.48 12.07 0.03
C THR A 170 -10.15 11.60 1.32
N TRP A 171 -11.14 12.32 1.86
CA TRP A 171 -11.72 12.00 3.15
C TRP A 171 -12.49 10.67 3.16
N ILE A 172 -13.30 10.43 2.13
CA ILE A 172 -14.07 9.19 2.01
C ILE A 172 -13.13 8.02 1.75
N ALA A 173 -12.14 8.22 0.88
CA ALA A 173 -11.13 7.20 0.61
C ALA A 173 -10.32 6.83 1.86
N LEU A 174 -9.95 7.83 2.68
CA LEU A 174 -9.24 7.62 3.94
C LEU A 174 -10.05 6.75 4.89
N ALA A 175 -11.32 7.10 5.10
CA ALA A 175 -12.19 6.34 5.99
C ALA A 175 -12.39 4.89 5.51
N ILE A 176 -12.73 4.69 4.23
CA ILE A 176 -12.97 3.35 3.68
C ILE A 176 -11.69 2.52 3.68
N SER A 177 -10.57 3.08 3.22
CA SER A 177 -9.29 2.36 3.17
C SER A 177 -8.78 1.99 4.56
N ALA A 178 -8.92 2.86 5.54
CA ALA A 178 -8.54 2.57 6.93
C ALA A 178 -9.40 1.45 7.54
N LEU A 179 -10.72 1.50 7.33
CA LEU A 179 -11.62 0.43 7.76
C LEU A 179 -11.26 -0.91 7.10
N LEU A 180 -11.05 -0.91 5.77
CA LEU A 180 -10.66 -2.13 5.06
C LEU A 180 -9.32 -2.67 5.54
N PHE A 181 -8.36 -1.80 5.90
CA PHE A 181 -7.08 -2.22 6.45
C PHE A 181 -7.25 -2.90 7.81
N GLY A 182 -7.97 -2.27 8.75
CA GLY A 182 -8.24 -2.86 10.06
C GLY A 182 -9.01 -4.18 9.94
N PHE A 183 -10.11 -4.20 9.21
CA PHE A 183 -10.91 -5.41 9.00
C PHE A 183 -10.23 -6.50 8.15
N GLY A 184 -9.18 -6.16 7.40
CA GLY A 184 -8.30 -7.13 6.75
C GLY A 184 -7.62 -8.08 7.72
N HIS A 185 -7.56 -7.72 9.02
CA HIS A 185 -6.98 -8.54 10.10
C HIS A 185 -8.01 -9.45 10.81
N LEU A 186 -9.24 -9.57 10.30
CA LEU A 186 -10.29 -10.42 10.90
C LEU A 186 -9.88 -11.88 11.14
N MET A 187 -8.98 -12.41 10.30
CA MET A 187 -8.49 -13.78 10.39
C MET A 187 -7.19 -13.90 11.21
N SER A 188 -6.70 -12.82 11.80
CA SER A 188 -5.49 -12.83 12.62
C SER A 188 -5.72 -13.56 13.94
N PRO A 189 -4.71 -14.28 14.47
CA PRO A 189 -4.82 -14.90 15.78
C PRO A 189 -5.12 -13.87 16.88
N ASN A 190 -5.88 -14.27 17.88
CA ASN A 190 -6.20 -13.44 19.05
C ASN A 190 -6.86 -12.09 18.72
N VAL A 191 -7.45 -11.95 17.53
CA VAL A 191 -8.12 -10.73 17.12
C VAL A 191 -9.36 -10.46 18.00
N THR A 192 -9.55 -9.18 18.32
CA THR A 192 -10.76 -8.67 18.99
C THR A 192 -11.30 -7.48 18.19
N LEU A 193 -12.55 -7.10 18.41
CA LEU A 193 -13.10 -5.90 17.79
C LEU A 193 -12.27 -4.65 18.15
N LEU A 194 -11.79 -4.58 19.41
CA LEU A 194 -10.93 -3.49 19.87
C LEU A 194 -9.61 -3.47 19.07
N ALA A 195 -8.99 -4.63 18.83
CA ALA A 195 -7.78 -4.73 18.02
C ALA A 195 -8.02 -4.27 16.58
N LEU A 196 -9.13 -4.69 15.96
CA LEU A 196 -9.48 -4.23 14.60
C LEU A 196 -9.64 -2.71 14.53
N LEU A 197 -10.37 -2.13 15.49
CA LEU A 197 -10.55 -0.67 15.56
C LEU A 197 -9.22 0.04 15.85
N ALA A 198 -8.37 -0.52 16.73
CA ALA A 198 -7.05 0.03 17.00
C ALA A 198 -6.21 0.12 15.70
N ILE A 199 -6.16 -0.94 14.89
CA ILE A 199 -5.44 -0.95 13.62
C ILE A 199 -6.02 0.07 12.63
N VAL A 200 -7.33 0.29 12.61
CA VAL A 200 -7.94 1.35 11.76
C VAL A 200 -7.31 2.71 12.05
N PHE A 201 -7.18 3.08 13.33
CA PHE A 201 -6.64 4.37 13.73
C PHE A 201 -5.11 4.40 13.70
N GLU A 202 -4.47 3.34 14.20
CA GLU A 202 -3.02 3.24 14.35
C GLU A 202 -2.35 3.15 12.97
N ALA A 203 -2.65 2.14 12.16
CA ALA A 203 -2.00 1.89 10.89
C ALA A 203 -2.82 2.37 9.69
N GLY A 204 -4.15 2.15 9.72
CA GLY A 204 -5.04 2.48 8.60
C GLY A 204 -4.96 3.94 8.19
N ILE A 205 -5.14 4.85 9.16
CA ILE A 205 -5.09 6.31 8.93
C ILE A 205 -3.65 6.79 8.77
N MET A 206 -2.73 6.39 9.66
CA MET A 206 -1.36 6.89 9.68
C MET A 206 -0.61 6.58 8.37
N LEU A 207 -0.66 5.33 7.90
CA LEU A 207 0.05 4.94 6.69
C LEU A 207 -0.61 5.52 5.43
N ALA A 208 -1.94 5.69 5.40
CA ALA A 208 -2.61 6.40 4.33
C ALA A 208 -2.22 7.90 4.30
N ALA A 209 -2.04 8.52 5.47
CA ALA A 209 -1.55 9.89 5.59
C ALA A 209 -0.10 10.04 5.11
N ALA A 210 0.76 9.04 5.40
CA ALA A 210 2.14 9.00 4.90
C ALA A 210 2.18 8.94 3.36
N TYR A 211 1.34 8.08 2.76
CA TYR A 211 1.17 8.02 1.31
C TYR A 211 0.62 9.34 0.75
N LEU A 212 -0.41 9.90 1.36
CA LEU A 212 -1.02 11.16 0.92
C LEU A 212 0.00 12.31 0.90
N LEU A 213 0.89 12.37 1.90
CA LEU A 213 1.91 13.40 2.02
C LEU A 213 2.93 13.36 0.86
N THR A 214 3.39 12.16 0.48
CA THR A 214 4.45 11.98 -0.50
C THR A 214 3.92 11.62 -1.89
N ARG A 215 2.72 11.04 -1.97
CA ARG A 215 2.14 10.40 -3.17
C ARG A 215 2.98 9.21 -3.66
N ARG A 216 3.80 8.66 -2.78
CA ARG A 216 4.68 7.53 -3.01
C ARG A 216 4.56 6.54 -1.85
N LEU A 217 4.94 5.30 -2.10
CA LEU A 217 4.77 4.22 -1.14
C LEU A 217 5.95 4.13 -0.15
N TRP A 218 7.11 4.71 -0.45
CA TRP A 218 8.35 4.47 0.29
C TRP A 218 8.29 4.88 1.74
N LEU A 219 7.69 6.03 2.07
CA LEU A 219 7.53 6.48 3.44
C LEU A 219 6.62 5.54 4.24
N ALA A 220 5.47 5.15 3.66
CA ALA A 220 4.53 4.23 4.29
C ALA A 220 5.14 2.84 4.47
N ILE A 221 5.82 2.29 3.45
CA ILE A 221 6.54 1.00 3.54
C ILE A 221 7.60 1.05 4.64
N GLY A 222 8.36 2.15 4.74
CA GLY A 222 9.38 2.30 5.77
C GLY A 222 8.80 2.31 7.18
N ILE A 223 7.76 3.11 7.43
CA ILE A 223 7.07 3.18 8.73
C ILE A 223 6.54 1.80 9.11
N HIS A 224 5.81 1.16 8.19
CA HIS A 224 5.17 -0.14 8.41
C HIS A 224 6.20 -1.25 8.70
N ALA A 225 7.21 -1.39 7.85
CA ALA A 225 8.25 -2.40 8.01
C ALA A 225 9.02 -2.23 9.33
N ALA A 226 9.41 -1.00 9.66
CA ALA A 226 10.16 -0.74 10.89
C ALA A 226 9.30 -0.88 12.14
N TRP A 227 8.02 -0.48 12.11
CA TRP A 227 7.09 -0.72 13.19
C TRP A 227 6.99 -2.21 13.51
N ASN A 228 6.63 -3.04 12.50
CA ASN A 228 6.48 -4.49 12.67
C ASN A 228 7.77 -5.18 13.09
N PHE A 229 8.91 -4.79 12.48
CA PHE A 229 10.20 -5.38 12.84
C PHE A 229 10.63 -4.99 14.26
N THR A 230 10.47 -3.74 14.65
CA THR A 230 10.82 -3.29 16.01
C THR A 230 9.94 -3.99 17.03
N GLN A 231 8.66 -4.18 16.73
CA GLN A 231 7.71 -4.91 17.57
C GLN A 231 8.14 -6.36 17.78
N SER A 232 8.26 -7.12 16.71
CA SER A 232 8.50 -8.57 16.79
C SER A 232 9.99 -8.92 16.87
N GLY A 233 10.83 -8.29 16.06
CA GLY A 233 12.24 -8.62 15.92
C GLY A 233 13.13 -8.00 16.99
N VAL A 234 12.76 -6.84 17.55
CA VAL A 234 13.54 -6.21 18.63
C VAL A 234 12.91 -6.53 19.98
N PHE A 235 11.67 -6.13 20.20
CA PHE A 235 11.02 -6.19 21.51
C PHE A 235 10.29 -7.50 21.80
N SER A 236 10.27 -8.47 20.88
CA SER A 236 9.60 -9.79 21.05
C SER A 236 8.11 -9.67 21.40
N VAL A 237 7.43 -8.63 20.94
CA VAL A 237 6.00 -8.42 21.13
C VAL A 237 5.24 -9.07 19.97
N PRO A 238 4.11 -9.76 20.20
CA PRO A 238 3.28 -10.27 19.11
C PRO A 238 2.89 -9.16 18.14
N THR A 239 2.91 -9.47 16.84
CA THR A 239 2.48 -8.56 15.76
C THR A 239 1.26 -9.16 15.09
N SER A 240 0.15 -8.45 15.07
CA SER A 240 -1.15 -8.91 14.55
C SER A 240 -1.55 -10.30 15.09
N GLY A 241 -1.30 -10.52 16.39
CA GLY A 241 -1.59 -11.77 17.09
C GLY A 241 -0.57 -12.88 16.86
N ILE A 242 0.48 -12.67 16.07
CA ILE A 242 1.52 -13.67 15.77
C ILE A 242 2.73 -13.42 16.67
N ALA A 243 2.99 -14.36 17.58
CA ALA A 243 4.16 -14.31 18.45
C ALA A 243 5.42 -14.72 17.69
N MET A 244 6.46 -13.91 17.81
CA MET A 244 7.80 -14.17 17.28
C MET A 244 8.85 -13.88 18.35
N HIS A 245 10.05 -14.44 18.19
CA HIS A 245 11.16 -14.18 19.08
C HIS A 245 12.09 -13.16 18.44
N GLY A 246 12.33 -12.06 19.14
CA GLY A 246 13.26 -11.00 18.74
C GLY A 246 14.49 -10.93 19.64
N LEU A 247 15.18 -9.79 19.63
CA LEU A 247 16.41 -9.54 20.38
C LEU A 247 16.21 -9.65 21.89
N PHE A 248 15.21 -8.95 22.42
CA PHE A 248 14.95 -8.94 23.86
C PHE A 248 14.08 -10.11 24.30
N VAL A 249 14.44 -10.68 25.46
CA VAL A 249 13.51 -11.52 26.25
C VAL A 249 12.75 -10.57 27.15
N ALA A 250 11.44 -10.55 27.05
CA ALA A 250 10.63 -9.57 27.74
C ALA A 250 9.33 -10.14 28.28
N GLU A 251 8.82 -9.51 29.31
CA GLU A 251 7.51 -9.75 29.89
C GLU A 251 6.61 -8.55 29.60
N LEU A 252 5.41 -8.85 29.11
CA LEU A 252 4.34 -7.87 28.91
C LEU A 252 3.22 -8.21 29.89
N SER A 253 2.94 -7.33 30.83
CA SER A 253 1.97 -7.55 31.91
C SER A 253 1.06 -6.34 32.10
N GLY A 254 -0.22 -6.58 32.41
CA GLY A 254 -1.20 -5.53 32.62
C GLY A 254 -2.48 -5.76 31.83
N PRO A 255 -3.45 -4.84 31.97
CA PRO A 255 -4.75 -5.00 31.32
C PRO A 255 -4.64 -4.90 29.79
N PRO A 256 -5.47 -5.64 29.03
CA PRO A 256 -5.40 -5.68 27.56
C PRO A 256 -5.53 -4.32 26.88
N TRP A 257 -6.28 -3.37 27.41
CA TRP A 257 -6.39 -2.04 26.84
C TRP A 257 -5.06 -1.26 26.86
N LEU A 258 -4.18 -1.55 27.85
CA LEU A 258 -2.86 -0.93 27.98
C LEU A 258 -1.80 -1.68 27.13
N THR A 259 -1.80 -3.02 27.19
CA THR A 259 -0.76 -3.85 26.59
C THR A 259 -1.09 -4.34 25.18
N GLY A 260 -2.35 -4.26 24.76
CA GLY A 260 -2.88 -4.87 23.55
C GLY A 260 -3.14 -6.39 23.69
N GLY A 261 -2.85 -6.97 24.87
CA GLY A 261 -3.07 -8.38 25.17
C GLY A 261 -2.29 -9.32 24.26
N ALA A 262 -2.90 -10.46 23.91
CA ALA A 262 -2.28 -11.46 23.04
C ALA A 262 -2.19 -11.06 21.56
N PHE A 263 -2.90 -10.00 21.16
CA PHE A 263 -2.81 -9.48 19.80
C PHE A 263 -1.50 -8.70 19.58
N GLY A 264 -1.07 -7.93 20.58
CA GLY A 264 0.16 -7.14 20.55
C GLY A 264 -0.07 -5.68 20.87
N VAL A 265 1.03 -4.95 21.12
CA VAL A 265 1.03 -3.54 21.55
C VAL A 265 0.31 -2.61 20.57
N GLU A 266 0.22 -2.95 19.31
CA GLU A 266 -0.55 -2.22 18.29
C GLU A 266 -2.05 -2.08 18.64
N ALA A 267 -2.60 -3.01 19.44
CA ALA A 267 -3.97 -2.89 19.96
C ALA A 267 -4.05 -2.12 21.30
N SER A 268 -2.93 -1.55 21.79
CA SER A 268 -2.91 -0.75 23.01
C SER A 268 -3.37 0.68 22.79
N VAL A 269 -3.95 1.28 23.81
CA VAL A 269 -4.30 2.71 23.77
C VAL A 269 -3.07 3.60 23.55
N VAL A 270 -1.90 3.18 24.01
CA VAL A 270 -0.63 3.91 23.83
C VAL A 270 -0.27 3.99 22.34
N ALA A 271 -0.26 2.85 21.65
CA ALA A 271 0.00 2.80 20.21
C ALA A 271 -1.05 3.61 19.43
N VAL A 272 -2.33 3.41 19.72
CA VAL A 272 -3.43 4.17 19.08
C VAL A 272 -3.24 5.66 19.20
N VAL A 273 -2.93 6.18 20.41
CA VAL A 273 -2.75 7.62 20.65
C VAL A 273 -1.52 8.15 19.88
N LEU A 274 -0.36 7.49 20.00
CA LEU A 274 0.87 7.95 19.37
C LEU A 274 0.78 7.89 17.83
N CYS A 275 0.27 6.80 17.28
CA CYS A 275 0.14 6.64 15.83
C CYS A 275 -0.94 7.55 15.24
N THR A 276 -2.06 7.74 15.95
CA THR A 276 -3.09 8.71 15.51
C THR A 276 -2.53 10.13 15.53
N ALA A 277 -1.78 10.53 16.56
CA ALA A 277 -1.14 11.85 16.62
C ALA A 277 -0.17 12.06 15.44
N LEU A 278 0.65 11.06 15.11
CA LEU A 278 1.50 11.12 13.91
C LEU A 278 0.65 11.18 12.64
N GLY A 279 -0.39 10.36 12.51
CA GLY A 279 -1.30 10.35 11.37
C GLY A 279 -1.94 11.72 11.13
N LEU A 280 -2.46 12.36 12.19
CA LEU A 280 -3.02 13.71 12.12
C LEU A 280 -1.97 14.75 11.72
N THR A 281 -0.73 14.62 12.19
CA THR A 281 0.38 15.49 11.82
C THR A 281 0.68 15.35 10.32
N LEU A 282 0.79 14.12 9.81
CA LEU A 282 1.01 13.85 8.39
C LEU A 282 -0.14 14.34 7.52
N LEU A 283 -1.40 14.20 7.96
CA LEU A 283 -2.58 14.75 7.27
C LEU A 283 -2.51 16.28 7.22
N ALA A 284 -2.17 16.94 8.33
CA ALA A 284 -2.03 18.40 8.36
C ALA A 284 -0.92 18.89 7.40
N LEU A 285 0.21 18.19 7.35
CA LEU A 285 1.29 18.48 6.39
C LEU A 285 0.85 18.24 4.94
N ALA A 286 0.10 17.16 4.68
CA ALA A 286 -0.45 16.87 3.35
C ALA A 286 -1.47 17.95 2.93
N ALA A 287 -2.32 18.42 3.85
CA ALA A 287 -3.25 19.52 3.59
C ALA A 287 -2.52 20.82 3.25
N ARG A 288 -1.48 21.19 4.02
CA ARG A 288 -0.64 22.36 3.72
C ARG A 288 0.05 22.29 2.34
N ARG A 289 0.31 21.08 1.85
CA ARG A 289 0.87 20.84 0.50
C ARG A 289 -0.20 20.74 -0.59
N GLY A 290 -1.48 20.98 -0.30
CA GLY A 290 -2.57 20.90 -1.28
C GLY A 290 -2.80 19.49 -1.82
N ARG A 291 -2.51 18.43 -1.03
CA ARG A 291 -2.60 17.04 -1.48
C ARG A 291 -4.01 16.48 -1.45
N PHE A 292 -4.96 17.17 -0.83
CA PHE A 292 -6.35 16.71 -0.74
C PHE A 292 -7.10 16.90 -2.06
N ILE A 293 -7.86 15.90 -2.44
CA ILE A 293 -8.63 15.87 -3.68
C ILE A 293 -10.12 15.85 -3.35
N ALA A 294 -10.89 16.72 -4.01
CA ALA A 294 -12.36 16.72 -3.92
C ALA A 294 -12.97 15.50 -4.63
N PRO A 295 -14.15 15.01 -4.23
CA PRO A 295 -14.87 13.96 -4.95
C PRO A 295 -15.19 14.39 -6.40
N LEU A 296 -15.32 13.41 -7.31
CA LEU A 296 -15.59 13.67 -8.73
C LEU A 296 -16.79 14.58 -8.97
N TRP A 297 -17.87 14.41 -8.20
CA TRP A 297 -19.10 15.21 -8.33
C TRP A 297 -18.97 16.67 -7.85
N ARG A 298 -17.85 17.03 -7.20
CA ARG A 298 -17.55 18.40 -6.78
C ARG A 298 -16.42 19.04 -7.59
N ARG A 299 -15.83 18.32 -8.53
CA ARG A 299 -14.77 18.87 -9.39
C ARG A 299 -15.40 19.66 -10.54
N PRO A 300 -14.89 20.83 -10.89
CA PRO A 300 -15.28 21.53 -12.11
C PRO A 300 -15.08 20.59 -13.31
N ALA A 301 -16.01 20.64 -14.27
CA ALA A 301 -15.78 19.97 -15.55
C ALA A 301 -14.47 20.49 -16.16
N ALA A 302 -13.64 19.56 -16.64
CA ALA A 302 -12.43 19.98 -17.36
C ALA A 302 -12.85 20.92 -18.49
N PRO A 303 -12.16 22.07 -18.67
CA PRO A 303 -12.47 22.95 -19.80
C PRO A 303 -12.40 22.13 -21.08
N ALA A 304 -13.45 22.24 -21.91
CA ALA A 304 -13.46 21.59 -23.21
C ALA A 304 -12.19 22.00 -23.94
N VAL A 305 -11.37 21.02 -24.31
CA VAL A 305 -10.21 21.29 -25.17
C VAL A 305 -10.77 21.90 -26.44
N ALA A 306 -10.53 23.19 -26.63
CA ALA A 306 -10.92 23.85 -27.86
C ALA A 306 -10.33 23.02 -29.02
N PRO A 307 -11.14 22.67 -30.04
CA PRO A 307 -10.61 21.97 -31.19
C PRO A 307 -9.43 22.79 -31.72
N ALA A 308 -8.28 22.15 -31.88
CA ALA A 308 -7.10 22.78 -32.45
C ALA A 308 -7.56 23.44 -33.78
N THR A 309 -7.69 24.75 -33.74
CA THR A 309 -8.02 25.50 -34.95
C THR A 309 -6.98 25.11 -35.98
N ALA A 310 -7.42 24.46 -37.05
CA ALA A 310 -6.58 24.11 -38.18
C ALA A 310 -5.79 25.39 -38.54
N ARG A 311 -4.48 25.36 -38.38
CA ARG A 311 -3.61 26.44 -38.86
C ARG A 311 -3.93 26.61 -40.32
N SER A 312 -4.60 27.71 -40.67
CA SER A 312 -4.80 28.11 -42.04
C SER A 312 -3.45 28.07 -42.72
N PRO A 313 -3.30 27.42 -43.89
CA PRO A 313 -2.02 27.45 -44.60
C PRO A 313 -1.68 28.91 -44.89
N ALA A 314 -0.45 29.28 -44.51
CA ALA A 314 0.07 30.63 -44.78
C ALA A 314 -0.08 30.95 -46.29
N ARG A 315 -0.77 32.03 -46.60
CA ARG A 315 -0.82 32.54 -47.99
C ARG A 315 0.60 32.73 -48.46
N PRO A 316 0.95 32.25 -49.66
CA PRO A 316 2.25 32.57 -50.27
C PRO A 316 2.32 34.07 -50.49
N GLY A 317 3.39 34.70 -50.00
CA GLY A 317 3.69 36.11 -50.23
C GLY A 317 3.81 36.43 -51.72
N PRO A 318 3.57 37.68 -52.13
CA PRO A 318 3.67 38.05 -53.54
C PRO A 318 5.10 37.85 -54.06
N ALA A 319 5.19 37.22 -55.24
CA ALA A 319 6.45 36.99 -55.93
C ALA A 319 7.06 38.35 -56.29
N THR A 320 8.29 38.61 -55.82
CA THR A 320 9.12 39.76 -56.28
C THR A 320 9.52 39.51 -57.71
N ALA A 321 9.13 40.44 -58.60
CA ALA A 321 9.55 40.45 -60.02
C ALA A 321 11.05 40.69 -60.12
N PRO A 322 11.76 40.03 -61.07
CA PRO A 322 13.16 40.32 -61.30
C PRO A 322 13.32 41.66 -62.00
N SER A 323 14.17 42.55 -61.45
CA SER A 323 14.67 43.71 -62.14
C SER A 323 15.70 43.23 -63.16
N GLY A 324 15.37 43.40 -64.42
CA GLY A 324 16.28 43.20 -65.56
C GLY A 324 17.12 44.50 -65.86
N PRO A 325 18.08 44.38 -66.79
CA PRO A 325 19.35 45.06 -66.78
C PRO A 325 19.28 46.61 -67.03
#